data_a86a8fec98cb5fd6cf45a9087dcb0814
#
_entry.id   a86a8fec98cb5fd6cf45a9087dcb0814
#
_cell.length_a   1.000
_cell.length_b   1.000
_cell.length_c   1.000
_cell.angle_alpha   90.00
_cell.angle_beta   90.00
_cell.angle_gamma   90.00
#
_symmetry.space_group_name_H-M   'P 1'
#
loop_
_entity.id
_entity.type
_entity.pdbx_description
1 polymer ?
#
loop_
_entity_poly.entity_id
_entity_poly.type
_entity_poly.pdbx_seq_one_letter_code
_entity_poly.pdbx_strand_id
1 'polypeptide(L)'
;LENFGLSSSDLDTVFNAGDIIGIGPQSLGVIRQHLEAIYCDAIGVEYMYIRRPNERQWIQKKLNSNDNQGNFSADEKKHILKKLNEAVSFETFLHTKYVGQKRFSLEGNESLIPAIDALIEKAAAYGVKDFVMGMAHRGRLSTLTNIFGKSASDIFSEFDGKDYEEEVFDGDVKYHLGWTSDRLTDNGNRINLSIAPNP
;
A
#
# COMPACT_ATOMS: atom_id res chain seq x y z
N LEU A 1 10.77 -19.26 -24.22
CA LEU A 1 10.68 -20.71 -24.46
C LEU A 1 11.99 -21.25 -25.02
N GLU A 2 12.54 -20.67 -26.07
CA GLU A 2 13.75 -21.15 -26.77
C GLU A 2 14.97 -21.36 -25.87
N ASN A 3 15.19 -20.46 -24.90
CA ASN A 3 16.27 -20.58 -23.89
C ASN A 3 16.18 -21.84 -23.01
N PHE A 4 15.01 -22.48 -22.99
CA PHE A 4 14.75 -23.71 -22.24
C PHE A 4 14.53 -24.91 -23.16
N GLY A 5 14.90 -24.81 -24.45
CA GLY A 5 14.72 -25.86 -25.43
C GLY A 5 13.24 -26.13 -25.79
N LEU A 6 12.36 -25.19 -25.54
CA LEU A 6 10.93 -25.27 -25.86
C LEU A 6 10.61 -24.35 -27.06
N SER A 7 9.59 -24.71 -27.82
CA SER A 7 9.12 -23.96 -28.97
C SER A 7 7.61 -23.74 -28.93
N SER A 8 7.08 -23.03 -29.91
CA SER A 8 5.63 -22.86 -30.05
C SER A 8 4.88 -24.17 -30.34
N SER A 9 5.57 -25.18 -30.86
CA SER A 9 4.99 -26.52 -31.10
C SER A 9 4.78 -27.31 -29.80
N ASP A 10 5.39 -26.89 -28.70
CA ASP A 10 5.27 -27.55 -27.38
C ASP A 10 4.12 -26.99 -26.54
N LEU A 11 3.40 -25.98 -27.03
CA LEU A 11 2.34 -25.32 -26.26
C LEU A 11 1.19 -26.25 -25.85
N ASP A 12 0.93 -27.30 -26.61
CA ASP A 12 -0.10 -28.30 -26.31
C ASP A 12 0.43 -29.45 -25.44
N THR A 13 1.74 -29.52 -25.18
CA THR A 13 2.34 -30.55 -24.33
C THR A 13 1.93 -30.36 -22.90
N VAL A 14 1.46 -31.44 -22.24
CA VAL A 14 1.00 -31.42 -20.87
C VAL A 14 2.17 -31.63 -19.91
N PHE A 15 2.28 -30.72 -18.95
CA PHE A 15 3.23 -30.76 -17.85
C PHE A 15 2.51 -30.87 -16.50
N ASN A 16 3.12 -31.57 -15.56
CA ASN A 16 2.64 -31.59 -14.18
C ASN A 16 3.19 -30.38 -13.41
N ALA A 17 2.43 -29.30 -13.37
CA ALA A 17 2.78 -28.06 -12.65
C ALA A 17 1.99 -27.89 -11.34
N GLY A 18 1.16 -28.88 -10.97
CA GLY A 18 0.15 -28.73 -9.90
C GLY A 18 0.71 -28.38 -8.53
N ASP A 19 1.82 -28.96 -8.13
CA ASP A 19 2.38 -28.74 -6.80
C ASP A 19 3.00 -27.35 -6.63
N ILE A 20 3.48 -26.75 -7.71
CA ILE A 20 4.18 -25.46 -7.67
C ILE A 20 3.20 -24.30 -7.86
N ILE A 21 2.30 -24.40 -8.82
CA ILE A 21 1.39 -23.30 -9.20
C ILE A 21 -0.10 -23.61 -8.94
N GLY A 22 -0.41 -24.81 -8.42
CA GLY A 22 -1.75 -25.13 -7.93
C GLY A 22 -2.82 -25.41 -8.99
N ILE A 23 -2.43 -25.57 -10.27
CA ILE A 23 -3.38 -25.78 -11.38
C ILE A 23 -3.43 -27.22 -11.90
N GLY A 24 -2.66 -28.14 -11.31
CA GLY A 24 -2.58 -29.51 -11.75
C GLY A 24 -1.91 -29.70 -13.12
N PRO A 25 -2.01 -30.91 -13.71
CA PRO A 25 -1.48 -31.16 -15.05
C PRO A 25 -2.20 -30.28 -16.08
N GLN A 26 -1.44 -29.46 -16.81
CA GLN A 26 -1.95 -28.55 -17.81
C GLN A 26 -1.02 -28.46 -19.02
N SER A 27 -1.54 -28.00 -20.16
CA SER A 27 -0.70 -27.71 -21.31
C SER A 27 0.26 -26.55 -21.04
N LEU A 28 1.42 -26.52 -21.69
CA LEU A 28 2.39 -25.44 -21.56
C LEU A 28 1.77 -24.07 -21.86
N GLY A 29 0.83 -24.00 -22.82
CA GLY A 29 0.11 -22.78 -23.14
C GLY A 29 -0.70 -22.24 -21.98
N VAL A 30 -1.45 -23.09 -21.28
CA VAL A 30 -2.21 -22.73 -20.08
C VAL A 30 -1.30 -22.33 -18.92
N ILE A 31 -0.23 -23.09 -18.69
CA ILE A 31 0.78 -22.76 -17.66
C ILE A 31 1.39 -21.38 -17.94
N ARG A 32 1.76 -21.11 -19.18
CA ARG A 32 2.33 -19.82 -19.57
C ARG A 32 1.36 -18.66 -19.31
N GLN A 33 0.11 -18.78 -19.74
CA GLN A 33 -0.89 -17.75 -19.49
C GLN A 33 -1.11 -17.47 -18.01
N HIS A 34 -1.16 -18.53 -17.20
CA HIS A 34 -1.32 -18.39 -15.75
C HIS A 34 -0.11 -17.67 -15.12
N LEU A 35 1.11 -18.04 -15.50
CA LEU A 35 2.32 -17.39 -14.99
C LEU A 35 2.45 -15.95 -15.48
N GLU A 36 2.07 -15.66 -16.73
CA GLU A 36 2.04 -14.28 -17.28
C GLU A 36 1.06 -13.41 -16.48
N ALA A 37 -0.13 -13.91 -16.14
CA ALA A 37 -1.11 -13.18 -15.34
C ALA A 37 -0.59 -12.88 -13.93
N ILE A 38 0.18 -13.78 -13.32
CA ILE A 38 0.71 -13.61 -11.95
C ILE A 38 1.93 -12.70 -11.91
N TYR A 39 2.87 -12.88 -12.85
CA TYR A 39 4.21 -12.30 -12.76
C TYR A 39 4.51 -11.21 -13.77
N CYS A 40 3.69 -11.05 -14.81
CA CYS A 40 3.92 -10.10 -15.90
C CYS A 40 2.82 -9.05 -16.07
N ASP A 41 1.79 -9.06 -15.22
CA ASP A 41 0.72 -8.07 -15.22
C ASP A 41 1.09 -6.81 -14.41
N ALA A 42 0.13 -5.95 -14.13
CA ALA A 42 0.31 -4.62 -13.54
C ALA A 42 0.88 -4.63 -12.11
N ILE A 43 0.75 -5.74 -11.37
CA ILE A 43 1.19 -5.84 -9.98
C ILE A 43 2.44 -6.73 -9.89
N GLY A 44 3.59 -6.11 -9.53
CA GLY A 44 4.81 -6.81 -9.20
C GLY A 44 4.94 -7.03 -7.70
N VAL A 45 5.35 -8.23 -7.28
CA VAL A 45 5.62 -8.56 -5.87
C VAL A 45 7.05 -9.04 -5.72
N GLU A 46 7.83 -8.30 -4.93
CA GLU A 46 9.21 -8.64 -4.61
C GLU A 46 9.29 -9.44 -3.32
N TYR A 47 9.54 -10.74 -3.40
CA TYR A 47 9.60 -11.63 -2.24
C TYR A 47 10.79 -12.59 -2.25
N MET A 48 11.57 -12.63 -3.33
CA MET A 48 12.68 -13.60 -3.49
C MET A 48 13.84 -13.36 -2.53
N TYR A 49 13.95 -12.15 -1.95
CA TYR A 49 14.94 -11.83 -0.92
C TYR A 49 14.65 -12.49 0.44
N ILE A 50 13.45 -12.99 0.66
CA ILE A 50 13.07 -13.67 1.89
C ILE A 50 13.84 -14.97 1.99
N ARG A 51 14.69 -15.09 3.02
CA ARG A 51 15.61 -16.24 3.19
C ARG A 51 14.92 -17.50 3.71
N ARG A 52 13.83 -17.35 4.46
CA ARG A 52 13.09 -18.47 5.04
C ARG A 52 12.22 -19.14 3.98
N PRO A 53 12.49 -20.43 3.64
CA PRO A 53 11.77 -21.11 2.55
C PRO A 53 10.25 -21.16 2.78
N ASN A 54 9.81 -21.40 4.01
CA ASN A 54 8.39 -21.53 4.35
C ASN A 54 7.62 -20.23 4.11
N GLU A 55 8.21 -19.10 4.49
CA GLU A 55 7.59 -17.76 4.26
C GLU A 55 7.50 -17.45 2.77
N ARG A 56 8.58 -17.71 2.03
CA ARG A 56 8.62 -17.53 0.57
C ARG A 56 7.60 -18.40 -0.15
N GLN A 57 7.49 -19.67 0.22
CA GLN A 57 6.52 -20.61 -0.35
C GLN A 57 5.09 -20.19 -0.01
N TRP A 58 4.85 -19.66 1.19
CA TRP A 58 3.54 -19.15 1.56
C TRP A 58 3.10 -17.99 0.67
N ILE A 59 3.99 -17.00 0.44
CA ILE A 59 3.71 -15.88 -0.47
C ILE A 59 3.45 -16.40 -1.89
N GLN A 60 4.30 -17.29 -2.39
CA GLN A 60 4.13 -17.88 -3.72
C GLN A 60 2.80 -18.58 -3.89
N LYS A 61 2.39 -19.38 -2.89
CA LYS A 61 1.06 -20.02 -2.88
C LYS A 61 -0.07 -19.01 -2.89
N LYS A 62 0.07 -17.91 -2.16
CA LYS A 62 -0.93 -16.82 -2.16
C LYS A 62 -1.06 -16.14 -3.51
N LEU A 63 0.05 -15.81 -4.16
CA LEU A 63 0.05 -15.23 -5.51
C LEU A 63 -0.63 -16.16 -6.52
N ASN A 64 -0.29 -17.45 -6.47
CA ASN A 64 -0.83 -18.45 -7.39
C ASN A 64 -2.31 -18.77 -7.13
N SER A 65 -2.83 -18.56 -5.91
CA SER A 65 -4.19 -18.96 -5.55
C SER A 65 -5.30 -18.08 -6.14
N ASN A 66 -4.98 -16.88 -6.61
CA ASN A 66 -5.92 -15.91 -7.16
C ASN A 66 -5.37 -15.14 -8.37
N ASP A 67 -4.39 -15.73 -9.07
CA ASP A 67 -3.74 -15.16 -10.26
C ASP A 67 -3.20 -13.73 -10.04
N ASN A 68 -2.79 -13.41 -8.81
CA ASN A 68 -2.39 -12.06 -8.39
C ASN A 68 -3.46 -11.00 -8.71
N GLN A 69 -4.73 -11.38 -8.77
CA GLN A 69 -5.85 -10.50 -9.07
C GLN A 69 -6.55 -10.05 -7.78
N GLY A 70 -6.86 -8.76 -7.71
CA GLY A 70 -7.69 -8.20 -6.65
C GLY A 70 -9.18 -8.46 -6.93
N ASN A 71 -9.75 -9.50 -6.34
CA ASN A 71 -11.18 -9.80 -6.46
C ASN A 71 -12.00 -8.91 -5.52
N PHE A 72 -11.98 -7.59 -5.75
CA PHE A 72 -12.69 -6.62 -4.92
C PHE A 72 -14.18 -6.60 -5.25
N SER A 73 -15.01 -6.63 -4.22
CA SER A 73 -16.44 -6.35 -4.30
C SER A 73 -16.73 -4.91 -4.76
N ALA A 74 -17.95 -4.63 -5.15
CA ALA A 74 -18.35 -3.27 -5.55
C ALA A 74 -18.15 -2.24 -4.41
N ASP A 75 -18.39 -2.64 -3.17
CA ASP A 75 -18.26 -1.74 -2.02
C ASP A 75 -16.79 -1.51 -1.65
N GLU A 76 -15.93 -2.53 -1.73
CA GLU A 76 -14.48 -2.36 -1.59
C GLU A 76 -13.92 -1.44 -2.68
N LYS A 77 -14.35 -1.58 -3.94
CA LYS A 77 -13.95 -0.67 -5.03
C LYS A 77 -14.37 0.77 -4.77
N LYS A 78 -15.58 1.00 -4.26
CA LYS A 78 -16.05 2.34 -3.87
C LYS A 78 -15.22 2.91 -2.71
N HIS A 79 -14.90 2.08 -1.72
CA HIS A 79 -14.06 2.50 -0.60
C HIS A 79 -12.65 2.89 -1.08
N ILE A 80 -12.02 2.05 -1.91
CA ILE A 80 -10.73 2.35 -2.53
C ILE A 80 -10.78 3.67 -3.33
N LEU A 81 -11.80 3.85 -4.16
CA LEU A 81 -11.99 5.08 -4.94
C LEU A 81 -12.16 6.31 -4.03
N LYS A 82 -12.91 6.19 -2.94
CA LYS A 82 -13.05 7.24 -1.94
C LYS A 82 -11.69 7.64 -1.37
N LYS A 83 -10.89 6.66 -0.93
CA LYS A 83 -9.55 6.88 -0.36
C LYS A 83 -8.57 7.50 -1.37
N LEU A 84 -8.61 7.08 -2.62
CA LEU A 84 -7.85 7.69 -3.71
C LEU A 84 -8.26 9.15 -3.91
N ASN A 85 -9.56 9.42 -3.95
CA ASN A 85 -10.07 10.78 -4.12
C ASN A 85 -9.72 11.70 -2.95
N GLU A 86 -9.76 11.21 -1.71
CA GLU A 86 -9.31 11.93 -0.52
C GLU A 86 -7.83 12.32 -0.65
N ALA A 87 -6.97 11.39 -1.05
CA ALA A 87 -5.55 11.64 -1.26
C ALA A 87 -5.30 12.69 -2.37
N VAL A 88 -5.90 12.51 -3.54
CA VAL A 88 -5.77 13.43 -4.68
C VAL A 88 -6.28 14.82 -4.34
N SER A 89 -7.45 14.92 -3.69
CA SER A 89 -8.04 16.20 -3.32
C SER A 89 -7.17 16.97 -2.34
N PHE A 90 -6.59 16.29 -1.35
CA PHE A 90 -5.67 16.88 -0.39
C PHE A 90 -4.40 17.42 -1.08
N GLU A 91 -3.77 16.63 -1.94
CA GLU A 91 -2.57 17.05 -2.69
C GLU A 91 -2.87 18.22 -3.63
N THR A 92 -3.99 18.17 -4.35
CA THR A 92 -4.42 19.25 -5.25
C THR A 92 -4.68 20.54 -4.48
N PHE A 93 -5.32 20.45 -3.32
CA PHE A 93 -5.56 21.63 -2.48
C PHE A 93 -4.24 22.25 -2.01
N LEU A 94 -3.31 21.45 -1.49
CA LEU A 94 -2.00 21.95 -1.06
C LEU A 94 -1.22 22.58 -2.23
N HIS A 95 -1.29 21.96 -3.41
CA HIS A 95 -0.62 22.47 -4.61
C HIS A 95 -1.13 23.85 -5.00
N THR A 96 -2.43 24.07 -4.94
CA THR A 96 -3.05 25.33 -5.37
C THR A 96 -2.97 26.42 -4.31
N LYS A 97 -3.10 26.05 -3.04
CA LYS A 97 -3.15 27.02 -1.93
C LYS A 97 -1.77 27.46 -1.46
N TYR A 98 -0.81 26.54 -1.43
CA TYR A 98 0.54 26.76 -0.87
C TYR A 98 1.61 26.61 -1.93
N VAL A 99 1.51 27.42 -2.98
CA VAL A 99 2.44 27.43 -4.12
C VAL A 99 3.86 27.73 -3.64
N GLY A 100 4.82 26.91 -4.08
CA GLY A 100 6.26 27.10 -3.79
C GLY A 100 6.71 26.59 -2.41
N GLN A 101 5.80 26.15 -1.55
CA GLN A 101 6.18 25.54 -0.28
C GLN A 101 6.57 24.06 -0.44
N LYS A 102 7.58 23.60 0.32
CA LYS A 102 7.96 22.19 0.36
C LYS A 102 6.85 21.40 1.04
N ARG A 103 6.31 20.40 0.35
CA ARG A 103 5.24 19.53 0.88
C ARG A 103 5.51 18.04 0.68
N PHE A 104 6.54 17.68 -0.09
CA PHE A 104 6.90 16.30 -0.41
C PHE A 104 5.67 15.45 -0.79
N SER A 105 5.03 15.85 -1.87
CA SER A 105 3.77 15.33 -2.39
C SER A 105 3.76 13.81 -2.56
N LEU A 106 2.59 13.22 -2.34
CA LEU A 106 2.29 11.80 -2.64
C LEU A 106 1.94 11.58 -4.11
N GLU A 107 1.84 12.62 -4.93
CA GLU A 107 1.44 12.52 -6.34
C GLU A 107 2.21 11.42 -7.08
N GLY A 108 1.46 10.57 -7.79
CA GLY A 108 1.97 9.37 -8.46
C GLY A 108 2.01 8.10 -7.59
N ASN A 109 1.77 8.21 -6.27
CA ASN A 109 1.74 7.09 -5.33
C ASN A 109 0.47 7.10 -4.45
N GLU A 110 -0.63 7.63 -4.95
CA GLU A 110 -1.88 7.79 -4.20
C GLU A 110 -2.44 6.45 -3.71
N SER A 111 -2.12 5.36 -4.38
CA SER A 111 -2.48 3.99 -3.96
C SER A 111 -1.93 3.59 -2.60
N LEU A 112 -0.92 4.31 -2.08
CA LEU A 112 -0.40 4.10 -0.72
C LEU A 112 -1.52 4.28 0.33
N ILE A 113 -2.39 5.26 0.17
CA ILE A 113 -3.44 5.56 1.14
C ILE A 113 -4.46 4.42 1.27
N PRO A 114 -5.13 3.95 0.20
CA PRO A 114 -6.02 2.80 0.33
C PRO A 114 -5.29 1.51 0.71
N ALA A 115 -4.01 1.33 0.35
CA ALA A 115 -3.24 0.16 0.72
C ALA A 115 -2.98 0.10 2.23
N ILE A 116 -2.56 1.21 2.85
CA ILE A 116 -2.35 1.29 4.31
C ILE A 116 -3.69 1.14 5.04
N ASP A 117 -4.75 1.80 4.57
CA ASP A 117 -6.08 1.71 5.15
C ASP A 117 -6.56 0.25 5.18
N ALA A 118 -6.49 -0.45 4.05
CA ALA A 118 -6.87 -1.87 3.96
C ALA A 118 -6.01 -2.78 4.84
N LEU A 119 -4.70 -2.50 4.96
CA LEU A 119 -3.80 -3.22 5.86
C LEU A 119 -4.23 -3.06 7.31
N ILE A 120 -4.51 -1.83 7.76
CA ILE A 120 -4.96 -1.53 9.12
C ILE A 120 -6.29 -2.22 9.41
N GLU A 121 -7.30 -2.08 8.54
CA GLU A 121 -8.60 -2.73 8.69
C GLU A 121 -8.47 -4.25 8.80
N LYS A 122 -7.65 -4.84 7.93
CA LYS A 122 -7.42 -6.29 7.93
C LYS A 122 -6.69 -6.77 9.19
N ALA A 123 -5.65 -6.07 9.60
CA ALA A 123 -4.90 -6.43 10.80
C ALA A 123 -5.73 -6.26 12.08
N ALA A 124 -6.54 -5.19 12.17
CA ALA A 124 -7.47 -4.98 13.27
C ALA A 124 -8.52 -6.10 13.36
N ALA A 125 -9.01 -6.60 12.23
CA ALA A 125 -9.92 -7.76 12.18
C ALA A 125 -9.26 -9.04 12.74
N TYR A 126 -7.93 -9.14 12.71
CA TYR A 126 -7.17 -10.21 13.36
C TYR A 126 -6.75 -9.89 14.81
N GLY A 127 -7.24 -8.80 15.38
CA GLY A 127 -7.03 -8.45 16.80
C GLY A 127 -5.83 -7.55 17.07
N VAL A 128 -5.18 -7.00 16.04
CA VAL A 128 -4.12 -5.99 16.23
C VAL A 128 -4.77 -4.69 16.71
N LYS A 129 -4.24 -4.12 17.80
CA LYS A 129 -4.80 -2.92 18.44
C LYS A 129 -3.90 -1.70 18.29
N ASP A 130 -2.59 -1.92 18.21
CA ASP A 130 -1.59 -0.86 18.18
C ASP A 130 -0.81 -0.93 16.88
N PHE A 131 -0.76 0.20 16.18
CA PHE A 131 -0.04 0.35 14.91
C PHE A 131 1.00 1.44 15.06
N VAL A 132 2.24 1.12 14.79
CA VAL A 132 3.34 2.08 14.77
C VAL A 132 3.94 2.12 13.37
N MET A 133 3.98 3.30 12.79
CA MET A 133 4.52 3.53 11.45
C MET A 133 5.77 4.40 11.51
N GLY A 134 6.79 4.01 10.76
CA GLY A 134 7.93 4.85 10.40
C GLY A 134 7.91 5.15 8.92
N MET A 135 8.05 6.39 8.53
CA MET A 135 8.15 6.78 7.13
C MET A 135 8.94 8.07 6.96
N ALA A 136 9.57 8.22 5.79
CA ALA A 136 10.20 9.46 5.38
C ALA A 136 9.16 10.57 5.08
N HIS A 137 9.63 11.70 4.58
CA HIS A 137 8.80 12.90 4.36
C HIS A 137 7.83 12.78 3.17
N ARG A 138 8.16 11.99 2.12
CA ARG A 138 7.32 11.92 0.91
C ARG A 138 5.99 11.24 1.19
N GLY A 139 4.89 11.95 0.94
CA GLY A 139 3.53 11.52 1.21
C GLY A 139 3.11 11.59 2.68
N ARG A 140 3.99 12.09 3.58
CA ARG A 140 3.73 12.08 5.02
C ARG A 140 2.53 12.94 5.40
N LEU A 141 2.36 14.13 4.81
CA LEU A 141 1.22 15.00 5.08
C LEU A 141 -0.10 14.33 4.70
N SER A 142 -0.15 13.70 3.52
CA SER A 142 -1.33 12.94 3.08
C SER A 142 -1.61 11.75 4.00
N THR A 143 -0.57 11.05 4.46
CA THR A 143 -0.70 9.93 5.42
C THR A 143 -1.19 10.41 6.78
N LEU A 144 -0.63 11.51 7.32
CA LEU A 144 -1.08 12.11 8.58
C LEU A 144 -2.57 12.44 8.54
N THR A 145 -3.06 13.04 7.46
CA THR A 145 -4.48 13.41 7.33
C THR A 145 -5.37 12.20 7.05
N ASN A 146 -5.07 11.42 6.03
CA ASN A 146 -5.99 10.41 5.50
C ASN A 146 -5.95 9.08 6.26
N ILE A 147 -4.88 8.81 7.02
CA ILE A 147 -4.72 7.57 7.80
C ILE A 147 -4.73 7.85 9.30
N PHE A 148 -3.91 8.80 9.76
CA PHE A 148 -3.75 9.08 11.19
C PHE A 148 -4.74 10.10 11.75
N GLY A 149 -5.60 10.69 10.90
CA GLY A 149 -6.68 11.59 11.33
C GLY A 149 -6.21 12.95 11.86
N LYS A 150 -4.96 13.36 11.56
CA LYS A 150 -4.54 14.73 11.82
C LYS A 150 -5.40 15.67 11.00
N SER A 151 -5.98 16.70 11.63
CA SER A 151 -6.90 17.57 10.91
C SER A 151 -6.19 18.35 9.81
N ALA A 152 -6.86 18.53 8.67
CA ALA A 152 -6.33 19.38 7.61
C ALA A 152 -6.13 20.83 8.09
N SER A 153 -6.96 21.30 9.03
CA SER A 153 -6.82 22.61 9.66
C SER A 153 -5.50 22.76 10.40
N ASP A 154 -5.10 21.74 11.18
CA ASP A 154 -3.84 21.77 11.91
C ASP A 154 -2.66 21.85 10.93
N ILE A 155 -2.70 21.05 9.85
CA ILE A 155 -1.66 21.10 8.81
C ILE A 155 -1.62 22.47 8.13
N PHE A 156 -2.78 23.05 7.82
CA PHE A 156 -2.83 24.36 7.16
C PHE A 156 -2.34 25.49 8.08
N SER A 157 -2.67 25.43 9.37
CA SER A 157 -2.14 26.38 10.36
C SER A 157 -0.61 26.33 10.43
N GLU A 158 -0.05 25.13 10.34
CA GLU A 158 1.41 24.96 10.28
C GLU A 158 2.02 25.62 9.03
N PHE A 159 1.35 25.55 7.87
CA PHE A 159 1.79 26.26 6.65
C PHE A 159 1.65 27.77 6.76
N ASP A 160 0.63 28.27 7.45
CA ASP A 160 0.38 29.70 7.68
C ASP A 160 1.29 30.30 8.77
N GLY A 161 2.08 29.46 9.46
CA GLY A 161 3.04 29.92 10.47
C GLY A 161 2.41 30.35 11.80
N LYS A 162 1.17 29.92 12.10
CA LYS A 162 0.38 30.43 13.22
C LYS A 162 0.54 29.70 14.55
N ASP A 163 1.11 28.52 14.60
CA ASP A 163 0.95 27.60 15.73
C ASP A 163 2.22 27.18 16.48
N TYR A 164 3.34 27.90 16.35
CA TYR A 164 4.51 27.57 17.16
C TYR A 164 4.96 28.77 17.98
N GLU A 165 4.83 28.67 19.30
CA GLU A 165 5.68 29.43 20.20
C GLU A 165 7.14 29.10 19.86
N GLU A 166 7.93 30.13 19.55
CA GLU A 166 9.26 30.06 18.93
C GLU A 166 10.32 29.25 19.70
N GLU A 167 9.99 28.69 20.88
CA GLU A 167 11.00 28.14 21.78
C GLU A 167 11.20 26.61 21.70
N VAL A 168 10.41 25.84 20.97
CA VAL A 168 10.45 24.35 21.12
C VAL A 168 11.12 23.63 19.94
N PHE A 169 11.17 24.20 18.74
CA PHE A 169 11.73 23.49 17.57
C PHE A 169 12.43 24.42 16.59
N ASP A 170 13.52 25.03 17.00
CA ASP A 170 14.39 25.75 16.11
C ASP A 170 15.11 24.74 15.18
N GLY A 171 14.58 24.54 13.98
CA GLY A 171 15.24 23.80 12.89
C GLY A 171 14.55 22.55 12.34
N ASP A 172 13.47 22.02 12.96
CA ASP A 172 12.79 20.86 12.36
C ASP A 172 11.63 21.27 11.45
N VAL A 173 11.47 20.49 10.38
CA VAL A 173 10.39 20.72 9.41
C VAL A 173 9.08 20.13 9.94
N LYS A 174 8.05 20.93 9.93
CA LYS A 174 6.72 20.67 10.52
C LYS A 174 6.11 19.32 10.19
N TYR A 175 6.42 18.75 9.04
CA TYR A 175 5.94 17.44 8.61
C TYR A 175 6.77 16.26 9.12
N HIS A 176 7.86 16.49 9.87
CA HIS A 176 8.63 15.42 10.52
C HIS A 176 8.10 15.05 11.91
N LEU A 177 7.21 15.84 12.48
CA LEU A 177 6.62 15.55 13.79
C LEU A 177 5.87 14.22 13.80
N GLY A 178 5.91 13.55 14.96
CA GLY A 178 5.10 12.38 15.23
C GLY A 178 3.62 12.75 15.45
N TRP A 179 2.76 11.75 15.36
CA TRP A 179 1.34 11.90 15.65
C TRP A 179 0.79 10.61 16.22
N THR A 180 -0.13 10.71 17.18
CA THR A 180 -0.83 9.55 17.73
C THR A 180 -2.31 9.86 17.81
N SER A 181 -3.13 8.91 17.42
CA SER A 181 -4.60 9.02 17.49
C SER A 181 -5.25 7.66 17.73
N ASP A 182 -6.45 7.69 18.27
CA ASP A 182 -7.34 6.54 18.29
C ASP A 182 -8.27 6.57 17.08
N ARG A 183 -8.50 5.40 16.49
CA ARG A 183 -9.44 5.22 15.37
C ARG A 183 -10.40 4.08 15.67
N LEU A 184 -11.65 4.23 15.22
CA LEU A 184 -12.60 3.15 15.13
C LEU A 184 -12.55 2.60 13.70
N THR A 185 -12.31 1.29 13.56
CA THR A 185 -12.33 0.61 12.26
C THR A 185 -13.76 0.44 11.74
N ASP A 186 -13.91 0.13 10.46
CA ASP A 186 -15.22 -0.13 9.84
C ASP A 186 -15.97 -1.30 10.53
N ASN A 187 -15.24 -2.25 11.12
CA ASN A 187 -15.79 -3.37 11.88
C ASN A 187 -15.99 -3.04 13.38
N GLY A 188 -15.85 -1.79 13.81
CA GLY A 188 -16.08 -1.35 15.17
C GLY A 188 -14.94 -1.64 16.16
N ASN A 189 -13.77 -2.05 15.70
CA ASN A 189 -12.60 -2.25 16.57
C ASN A 189 -11.94 -0.92 16.88
N ARG A 190 -11.70 -0.64 18.17
CA ARG A 190 -10.90 0.51 18.58
C ARG A 190 -9.43 0.17 18.49
N ILE A 191 -8.67 1.00 17.79
CA ILE A 191 -7.24 0.83 17.56
C ILE A 191 -6.49 2.14 17.86
N ASN A 192 -5.22 2.02 18.20
CA ASN A 192 -4.31 3.15 18.34
C ASN A 192 -3.36 3.20 17.13
N LEU A 193 -3.23 4.37 16.55
CA LEU A 193 -2.35 4.64 15.40
C LEU A 193 -1.29 5.64 15.84
N SER A 194 -0.02 5.28 15.67
CA SER A 194 1.12 6.15 15.94
C SER A 194 2.05 6.22 14.75
N ILE A 195 2.45 7.43 14.36
CA ILE A 195 3.51 7.65 13.39
C ILE A 195 4.71 8.28 14.10
N ALA A 196 5.86 7.62 14.02
CA ALA A 196 7.08 8.09 14.66
C ALA A 196 7.57 9.39 14.02
N PRO A 197 8.22 10.29 14.78
CA PRO A 197 8.95 11.42 14.19
C PRO A 197 9.94 10.94 13.14
N ASN A 198 10.19 11.77 12.14
CA ASN A 198 11.20 11.51 11.12
C ASN A 198 12.37 12.47 11.35
N PRO A 199 13.63 11.98 11.44
CA PRO A 199 14.81 12.83 11.59
C PRO A 199 15.13 13.66 10.34
#